data_846b649307f6bb6d75c9ac315b9c4750
#
_entry.id   846b649307f6bb6d75c9ac315b9c4750
#
_cell.length_a   1.000
_cell.length_b   1.000
_cell.length_c   1.000
_cell.angle_alpha   90.00
_cell.angle_beta   90.00
_cell.angle_gamma   90.00
#
_symmetry.space_group_name_H-M   'P 1'
#
loop_
_entity.id
_entity.type
_entity.pdbx_description
1 polymer ?
#
loop_
_entity_poly.entity_id
_entity_poly.type
_entity_poly.pdbx_seq_one_letter_code
_entity_poly.pdbx_strand_id
1 'polypeptide(L)'
;TRRDADGIVRLELNNEALFQFGPLDQGWWPDGLYTAPTDEALLYDVQKTKDFGFNMIRKHIKVEPARWYTHLGIIVWQDMPSGDRNPEWQNRRYFDGTELKRSTESEAYYHKEWKEIMDCLYSYPCIGTWVPFNEAWGQFKTVEIAEWTKQYDPTRLVNPASGGNHYTCGDMLDLHNYPQPEMYLYDAQRATVLGEYGGIGLVLKDHLWEPNRNWGYVQFNSSKEVTDEYVKYADMLYQMIKRGFSAAVYTQTTDVEVEVNGLMTYDRKVIKLDEKRVKEINTRICNSLKK
;
A
#
# COMPACT_ATOMS: atom_id res chain seq x y z
N THR A 1 13.84 -3.25 -11.65
CA THR A 1 13.55 -1.90 -12.19
C THR A 1 14.38 -1.61 -13.42
N ARG A 2 13.83 -0.87 -14.37
CA ARG A 2 14.55 -0.39 -15.55
C ARG A 2 14.04 0.99 -15.99
N ARG A 3 14.91 1.77 -16.66
CA ARG A 3 14.50 3.03 -17.29
C ARG A 3 13.72 2.74 -18.57
N ASP A 4 12.58 3.42 -18.72
CA ASP A 4 11.84 3.43 -19.98
C ASP A 4 12.46 4.38 -21.02
N ALA A 5 11.81 4.52 -22.18
CA ALA A 5 12.29 5.39 -23.25
C ALA A 5 12.35 6.89 -22.86
N ASP A 6 11.55 7.29 -21.89
CA ASP A 6 11.50 8.66 -21.36
C ASP A 6 12.49 8.88 -20.19
N GLY A 7 13.28 7.86 -19.84
CA GLY A 7 14.27 7.89 -18.78
C GLY A 7 13.68 7.68 -17.38
N ILE A 8 12.40 7.35 -17.26
CA ILE A 8 11.72 7.12 -15.98
C ILE A 8 12.03 5.71 -15.50
N VAL A 9 12.39 5.56 -14.20
CA VAL A 9 12.60 4.24 -13.60
C VAL A 9 11.25 3.58 -13.35
N ARG A 10 10.99 2.48 -14.06
CA ARG A 10 9.75 1.68 -13.97
C ARG A 10 9.98 0.39 -13.19
N LEU A 11 8.92 -0.07 -12.54
CA LEU A 11 8.87 -1.43 -12.00
C LEU A 11 8.63 -2.41 -13.14
N GLU A 12 9.25 -3.58 -13.05
CA GLU A 12 9.09 -4.64 -14.04
C GLU A 12 8.66 -5.95 -13.38
N LEU A 13 7.86 -6.70 -14.10
CA LEU A 13 7.57 -8.10 -13.82
C LEU A 13 7.97 -8.93 -15.04
N ASN A 14 8.84 -9.92 -14.85
CA ASN A 14 9.35 -10.76 -15.92
C ASN A 14 9.96 -9.95 -17.11
N ASN A 15 10.69 -8.88 -16.78
CA ASN A 15 11.34 -7.97 -17.73
C ASN A 15 10.37 -7.09 -18.57
N GLU A 16 9.13 -7.00 -18.19
CA GLU A 16 8.13 -6.11 -18.79
C GLU A 16 7.69 -5.05 -17.80
N ALA A 17 7.63 -3.78 -18.23
CA ALA A 17 7.18 -2.68 -17.40
C ALA A 17 5.72 -2.91 -16.98
N LEU A 18 5.47 -2.83 -15.69
CA LEU A 18 4.16 -3.01 -15.10
C LEU A 18 3.85 -1.88 -14.13
N PHE A 19 2.76 -1.15 -14.38
CA PHE A 19 2.25 -0.25 -13.36
C PHE A 19 1.54 -1.06 -12.28
N GLN A 20 2.15 -1.14 -11.09
CA GLN A 20 1.56 -1.84 -9.96
C GLN A 20 0.52 -0.92 -9.31
N PHE A 21 -0.73 -1.38 -9.29
CA PHE A 21 -1.84 -0.62 -8.75
C PHE A 21 -2.74 -1.51 -7.92
N GLY A 22 -2.96 -1.13 -6.66
CA GLY A 22 -3.74 -1.90 -5.73
C GLY A 22 -4.25 -1.09 -4.54
N PRO A 23 -5.06 -1.71 -3.67
CA PRO A 23 -5.51 -1.07 -2.45
C PRO A 23 -4.53 -1.28 -1.30
N LEU A 24 -4.61 -0.37 -0.32
CA LEU A 24 -4.05 -0.57 1.02
C LEU A 24 -4.93 -1.55 1.78
N ASP A 25 -4.35 -2.60 2.32
CA ASP A 25 -5.05 -3.58 3.15
C ASP A 25 -4.54 -3.55 4.59
N GLN A 26 -5.24 -2.78 5.41
CA GLN A 26 -5.07 -2.72 6.86
C GLN A 26 -6.33 -3.15 7.62
N GLY A 27 -7.43 -3.37 6.93
CA GLY A 27 -8.72 -3.72 7.52
C GLY A 27 -8.68 -4.98 8.35
N TRP A 28 -9.48 -5.01 9.40
CA TRP A 28 -9.59 -6.12 10.33
C TRP A 28 -10.78 -7.02 9.99
N TRP A 29 -10.75 -8.21 10.57
CA TRP A 29 -11.88 -9.13 10.52
C TRP A 29 -12.83 -8.84 11.69
N PRO A 30 -14.17 -8.88 11.48
CA PRO A 30 -15.14 -8.51 12.52
C PRO A 30 -15.00 -9.28 13.83
N ASP A 31 -14.59 -10.54 13.74
CA ASP A 31 -14.53 -11.49 14.87
C ASP A 31 -13.12 -11.99 15.18
N GLY A 32 -12.19 -11.86 14.26
CA GLY A 32 -10.82 -12.39 14.38
C GLY A 32 -9.71 -11.33 14.42
N LEU A 33 -10.04 -10.05 14.26
CA LEU A 33 -9.09 -8.93 14.13
C LEU A 33 -8.04 -9.22 13.02
N TYR A 34 -6.81 -9.56 13.38
CA TYR A 34 -5.75 -9.89 12.42
C TYR A 34 -5.82 -11.32 11.86
N THR A 35 -6.79 -12.14 12.30
CA THR A 35 -6.96 -13.51 11.84
C THR A 35 -8.25 -13.64 11.05
N ALA A 36 -8.17 -14.05 9.80
CA ALA A 36 -9.34 -14.34 8.99
C ALA A 36 -10.14 -15.50 9.63
N PRO A 37 -11.48 -15.41 9.69
CA PRO A 37 -12.31 -16.44 10.32
C PRO A 37 -12.25 -17.79 9.59
N THR A 38 -12.09 -17.76 8.27
CA THR A 38 -11.93 -18.93 7.42
C THR A 38 -11.00 -18.64 6.26
N ASP A 39 -10.59 -19.67 5.57
CA ASP A 39 -9.79 -19.56 4.35
C ASP A 39 -10.55 -18.94 3.18
N GLU A 40 -11.85 -19.21 3.10
CA GLU A 40 -12.76 -18.62 2.12
C GLU A 40 -12.93 -17.12 2.35
N ALA A 41 -12.92 -16.66 3.59
CA ALA A 41 -12.94 -15.23 3.91
C ALA A 41 -11.69 -14.54 3.42
N LEU A 42 -10.51 -15.15 3.67
CA LEU A 42 -9.25 -14.62 3.13
C LEU A 42 -9.23 -14.60 1.60
N LEU A 43 -9.69 -15.68 0.95
CA LEU A 43 -9.83 -15.75 -0.50
C LEU A 43 -10.77 -14.67 -1.04
N TYR A 44 -11.84 -14.34 -0.33
CA TYR A 44 -12.80 -13.32 -0.74
C TYR A 44 -12.14 -11.95 -0.90
N ASP A 45 -11.34 -11.48 0.07
CA ASP A 45 -10.66 -10.19 -0.01
C ASP A 45 -9.67 -10.14 -1.19
N VAL A 46 -8.93 -11.23 -1.43
CA VAL A 46 -8.00 -11.35 -2.56
C VAL A 46 -8.75 -11.35 -3.89
N GLN A 47 -9.85 -12.11 -3.97
CA GLN A 47 -10.68 -12.19 -5.18
C GLN A 47 -11.32 -10.82 -5.48
N LYS A 48 -11.81 -10.11 -4.46
CA LYS A 48 -12.36 -8.76 -4.61
C LYS A 48 -11.31 -7.74 -5.08
N THR A 49 -10.08 -7.84 -4.59
CA THR A 49 -8.97 -7.03 -5.12
C THR A 49 -8.82 -7.21 -6.63
N LYS A 50 -8.89 -8.45 -7.10
CA LYS A 50 -8.83 -8.78 -8.53
C LYS A 50 -10.08 -8.33 -9.30
N ASP A 51 -11.27 -8.52 -8.72
CA ASP A 51 -12.55 -8.13 -9.32
C ASP A 51 -12.63 -6.62 -9.53
N PHE A 52 -12.07 -5.82 -8.64
CA PHE A 52 -11.91 -4.37 -8.81
C PHE A 52 -10.89 -3.98 -9.89
N GLY A 53 -10.23 -4.93 -10.55
CA GLY A 53 -9.27 -4.66 -11.62
C GLY A 53 -7.86 -4.29 -11.18
N PHE A 54 -7.52 -4.49 -9.93
CA PHE A 54 -6.17 -4.31 -9.39
C PHE A 54 -5.25 -5.48 -9.74
N ASN A 55 -3.93 -5.24 -9.73
CA ASN A 55 -2.90 -6.26 -9.95
C ASN A 55 -1.96 -6.42 -8.76
N MET A 56 -2.15 -5.63 -7.71
CA MET A 56 -1.31 -5.60 -6.52
C MET A 56 -2.16 -5.29 -5.28
N ILE A 57 -1.62 -5.57 -4.10
CA ILE A 57 -2.13 -5.14 -2.80
C ILE A 57 -0.95 -4.80 -1.87
N ARG A 58 -1.10 -3.76 -1.04
CA ARG A 58 -0.16 -3.46 0.03
C ARG A 58 -0.72 -3.94 1.36
N LYS A 59 -0.05 -4.92 1.97
CA LYS A 59 -0.37 -5.45 3.30
C LYS A 59 0.25 -4.56 4.36
N HIS A 60 -0.58 -3.72 4.96
CA HIS A 60 -0.15 -2.75 5.95
C HIS A 60 -0.46 -3.21 7.37
N ILE A 61 0.57 -3.19 8.24
CA ILE A 61 0.53 -3.55 9.67
C ILE A 61 -0.03 -4.94 10.01
N LYS A 62 -0.17 -5.82 9.04
CA LYS A 62 -0.59 -7.22 9.27
C LYS A 62 0.09 -8.19 8.32
N VAL A 63 0.21 -9.43 8.75
CA VAL A 63 0.74 -10.55 7.96
C VAL A 63 -0.35 -11.60 7.84
N GLU A 64 -0.64 -12.02 6.62
CA GLU A 64 -1.61 -13.08 6.32
C GLU A 64 -0.99 -14.12 5.39
N PRO A 65 -1.51 -15.37 5.37
CA PRO A 65 -1.04 -16.40 4.44
C PRO A 65 -1.11 -15.93 2.98
N ALA A 66 0.02 -15.98 2.27
CA ALA A 66 0.15 -15.41 0.94
C ALA A 66 -0.26 -16.35 -0.22
N ARG A 67 -0.79 -17.54 0.08
CA ARG A 67 -1.12 -18.57 -0.92
C ARG A 67 -2.14 -18.11 -1.97
N TRP A 68 -3.20 -17.40 -1.54
CA TRP A 68 -4.24 -16.94 -2.44
C TRP A 68 -3.79 -15.80 -3.34
N TYR A 69 -2.91 -14.91 -2.85
CA TYR A 69 -2.29 -13.86 -3.67
C TYR A 69 -1.44 -14.48 -4.78
N THR A 70 -0.64 -15.49 -4.43
CA THR A 70 0.13 -16.27 -5.42
C THR A 70 -0.78 -16.97 -6.42
N HIS A 71 -1.83 -17.64 -5.95
CA HIS A 71 -2.75 -18.40 -6.81
C HIS A 71 -3.50 -17.50 -7.78
N LEU A 72 -3.95 -16.35 -7.35
CA LEU A 72 -4.71 -15.39 -8.16
C LEU A 72 -3.83 -14.41 -8.95
N GLY A 73 -2.51 -14.44 -8.78
CA GLY A 73 -1.57 -13.56 -9.48
C GLY A 73 -1.67 -12.10 -9.05
N ILE A 74 -1.83 -11.85 -7.75
CA ILE A 74 -1.82 -10.51 -7.14
C ILE A 74 -0.45 -10.27 -6.50
N ILE A 75 0.24 -9.21 -6.92
CA ILE A 75 1.51 -8.81 -6.32
C ILE A 75 1.26 -8.27 -4.92
N VAL A 76 2.12 -8.61 -3.97
CA VAL A 76 2.03 -8.15 -2.57
C VAL A 76 3.22 -7.25 -2.24
N TRP A 77 2.94 -6.08 -1.70
CA TRP A 77 3.89 -5.29 -0.90
C TRP A 77 3.62 -5.61 0.56
N GLN A 78 4.64 -6.10 1.26
CA GLN A 78 4.51 -6.51 2.66
C GLN A 78 5.20 -5.52 3.58
N ASP A 79 4.41 -4.87 4.42
CA ASP A 79 4.94 -3.98 5.45
C ASP A 79 5.40 -4.76 6.69
N MET A 80 6.42 -4.22 7.36
CA MET A 80 6.76 -4.55 8.73
C MET A 80 5.84 -3.77 9.68
N PRO A 81 5.14 -4.43 10.62
CA PRO A 81 4.45 -3.74 11.72
C PRO A 81 5.49 -3.16 12.69
N SER A 82 6.10 -2.02 12.34
CA SER A 82 7.34 -1.55 12.94
C SER A 82 7.23 -1.13 14.42
N GLY A 83 6.07 -0.63 14.84
CA GLY A 83 5.84 -0.26 16.25
C GLY A 83 6.79 0.81 16.81
N ASP A 84 6.91 0.88 18.18
CA ASP A 84 7.69 1.86 18.92
C ASP A 84 7.09 3.28 18.92
N ARG A 85 7.89 4.31 19.13
CA ARG A 85 7.45 5.70 19.26
C ARG A 85 7.44 6.39 17.90
N ASN A 86 6.65 7.45 17.81
CA ASN A 86 6.65 8.31 16.63
C ASN A 86 7.82 9.31 16.72
N PRO A 87 8.78 9.24 15.79
CA PRO A 87 9.81 10.29 15.65
C PRO A 87 9.23 11.51 14.94
N GLU A 88 10.07 12.52 14.69
CA GLU A 88 9.76 13.63 13.80
C GLU A 88 9.41 13.08 12.40
N TRP A 89 8.30 13.55 11.80
CA TRP A 89 7.86 13.15 10.46
C TRP A 89 7.98 14.30 9.46
N GLN A 90 8.79 14.10 8.43
CA GLN A 90 9.04 15.05 7.33
C GLN A 90 8.70 14.38 6.00
N ASN A 91 7.43 14.44 5.60
CA ASN A 91 6.94 13.65 4.46
C ASN A 91 7.12 14.31 3.07
N ARG A 92 7.41 15.61 2.99
CA ARG A 92 7.45 16.35 1.70
C ARG A 92 8.86 16.70 1.22
N ARG A 93 9.88 16.14 1.84
CA ARG A 93 11.30 16.37 1.50
C ARG A 93 12.13 15.16 1.93
N TYR A 94 13.37 15.10 1.49
CA TYR A 94 14.33 14.19 2.09
C TYR A 94 14.56 14.58 3.55
N PHE A 95 14.67 13.56 4.40
CA PHE A 95 14.80 13.75 5.84
C PHE A 95 16.16 14.37 6.19
N ASP A 96 16.15 15.42 7.01
CA ASP A 96 17.33 16.11 7.53
C ASP A 96 17.33 16.23 9.06
N GLY A 97 16.39 15.53 9.74
CA GLY A 97 16.26 15.52 11.18
C GLY A 97 17.11 14.44 11.86
N THR A 98 16.76 14.15 13.11
CA THR A 98 17.38 13.08 13.90
C THR A 98 16.49 11.85 13.94
N GLU A 99 17.00 10.71 13.51
CA GLU A 99 16.27 9.43 13.57
C GLU A 99 15.96 9.01 15.01
N LEU A 100 14.90 8.23 15.16
CA LEU A 100 14.54 7.61 16.43
C LEU A 100 15.69 6.73 16.92
N LYS A 101 16.01 6.85 18.19
CA LYS A 101 16.84 5.88 18.92
C LYS A 101 15.92 4.92 19.65
N ARG A 102 15.85 3.69 19.20
CA ARG A 102 15.21 2.59 19.92
C ARG A 102 16.08 2.11 21.07
N SER A 103 15.48 1.48 22.08
CA SER A 103 16.27 0.71 23.05
C SER A 103 16.89 -0.51 22.36
N THR A 104 17.96 -1.04 22.92
CA THR A 104 18.62 -2.27 22.41
C THR A 104 17.63 -3.42 22.29
N GLU A 105 16.71 -3.55 23.23
CA GLU A 105 15.68 -4.57 23.25
C GLU A 105 14.68 -4.38 22.11
N SER A 106 14.15 -3.15 21.93
CA SER A 106 13.21 -2.81 20.85
C SER A 106 13.83 -3.03 19.46
N GLU A 107 15.10 -2.66 19.28
CA GLU A 107 15.85 -2.89 18.06
C GLU A 107 16.04 -4.40 17.78
N ALA A 108 16.37 -5.18 18.79
CA ALA A 108 16.52 -6.63 18.66
C ALA A 108 15.20 -7.33 18.30
N TYR A 109 14.08 -6.90 18.90
CA TYR A 109 12.76 -7.40 18.53
C TYR A 109 12.38 -7.04 17.08
N TYR A 110 12.65 -5.81 16.65
CA TYR A 110 12.38 -5.40 15.26
C TYR A 110 13.12 -6.30 14.27
N HIS A 111 14.42 -6.50 14.46
CA HIS A 111 15.22 -7.36 13.57
C HIS A 111 14.72 -8.80 13.55
N LYS A 112 14.40 -9.35 14.73
CA LYS A 112 13.86 -10.71 14.86
C LYS A 112 12.53 -10.86 14.10
N GLU A 113 11.57 -10.00 14.38
CA GLU A 113 10.23 -10.07 13.77
C GLU A 113 10.28 -9.84 12.27
N TRP A 114 11.04 -8.85 11.80
CA TRP A 114 11.18 -8.58 10.38
C TRP A 114 11.80 -9.76 9.63
N LYS A 115 12.83 -10.36 10.21
CA LYS A 115 13.42 -11.58 9.67
C LYS A 115 12.43 -12.74 9.63
N GLU A 116 11.68 -12.96 10.68
CA GLU A 116 10.67 -14.04 10.76
C GLU A 116 9.52 -13.84 9.74
N ILE A 117 9.09 -12.60 9.49
CA ILE A 117 8.12 -12.28 8.45
C ILE A 117 8.69 -12.61 7.06
N MET A 118 9.90 -12.17 6.76
CA MET A 118 10.57 -12.48 5.50
C MET A 118 10.73 -13.99 5.31
N ASP A 119 11.17 -14.74 6.32
CA ASP A 119 11.30 -16.19 6.28
C ASP A 119 9.96 -16.89 6.01
N CYS A 120 8.91 -16.48 6.71
CA CYS A 120 7.57 -17.04 6.57
C CYS A 120 7.00 -16.85 5.15
N LEU A 121 7.29 -15.71 4.54
CA LEU A 121 6.74 -15.34 3.23
C LEU A 121 7.71 -15.59 2.06
N TYR A 122 8.94 -15.99 2.32
CA TYR A 122 10.00 -16.12 1.32
C TYR A 122 9.63 -17.00 0.12
N SER A 123 8.94 -18.11 0.36
CA SER A 123 8.57 -19.08 -0.69
C SER A 123 7.39 -18.64 -1.57
N TYR A 124 6.74 -17.52 -1.26
CA TYR A 124 5.60 -17.03 -2.04
C TYR A 124 6.05 -16.05 -3.12
N PRO A 125 5.94 -16.39 -4.41
CA PRO A 125 6.40 -15.54 -5.50
C PRO A 125 5.56 -14.27 -5.70
N CYS A 126 4.40 -14.16 -5.07
CA CYS A 126 3.58 -12.95 -5.11
C CYS A 126 4.20 -11.79 -4.33
N ILE A 127 5.06 -12.06 -3.33
CA ILE A 127 5.74 -11.00 -2.60
C ILE A 127 6.72 -10.30 -3.55
N GLY A 128 6.41 -9.06 -3.91
CA GLY A 128 7.23 -8.26 -4.84
C GLY A 128 8.10 -7.22 -4.14
N THR A 129 7.65 -6.73 -2.99
CA THR A 129 8.31 -5.63 -2.28
C THR A 129 8.22 -5.81 -0.77
N TRP A 130 9.35 -5.57 -0.10
CA TRP A 130 9.45 -5.43 1.35
C TRP A 130 9.39 -3.96 1.76
N VAL A 131 8.58 -3.63 2.78
CA VAL A 131 8.36 -2.26 3.26
C VAL A 131 8.69 -2.17 4.75
N PRO A 132 9.94 -1.84 5.13
CA PRO A 132 10.37 -1.78 6.53
C PRO A 132 9.63 -0.77 7.40
N PHE A 133 9.24 0.40 6.86
CA PHE A 133 8.62 1.48 7.63
C PHE A 133 7.47 2.15 6.90
N ASN A 134 6.51 2.66 7.70
CA ASN A 134 5.40 3.48 7.24
C ASN A 134 5.33 4.80 8.04
N GLU A 135 5.24 5.94 7.34
CA GLU A 135 4.96 7.27 7.89
C GLU A 135 5.79 7.63 9.14
N ALA A 136 7.04 7.29 9.11
CA ALA A 136 8.00 7.46 10.20
C ALA A 136 7.72 6.64 11.47
N TRP A 137 6.67 5.81 11.52
CA TRP A 137 6.34 5.01 12.71
C TRP A 137 7.49 4.10 13.13
N GLY A 138 8.07 4.41 14.29
CA GLY A 138 9.21 3.68 14.82
C GLY A 138 10.42 3.63 13.89
N GLN A 139 10.50 4.52 12.90
CA GLN A 139 11.55 4.54 11.88
C GLN A 139 12.90 4.89 12.50
N PHE A 140 13.88 4.01 12.33
CA PHE A 140 15.22 4.13 12.86
C PHE A 140 16.23 3.49 11.93
N LYS A 141 17.47 3.95 11.91
CA LYS A 141 18.57 3.39 11.09
C LYS A 141 18.09 3.02 9.67
N THR A 142 17.34 3.91 9.05
CA THR A 142 16.59 3.60 7.82
C THR A 142 17.47 3.03 6.71
N VAL A 143 18.62 3.62 6.47
CA VAL A 143 19.55 3.16 5.42
C VAL A 143 20.07 1.75 5.76
N GLU A 144 20.52 1.52 7.00
CA GLU A 144 21.03 0.23 7.46
C GLU A 144 19.97 -0.88 7.35
N ILE A 145 18.72 -0.57 7.77
CA ILE A 145 17.59 -1.53 7.69
C ILE A 145 17.24 -1.85 6.24
N ALA A 146 17.20 -0.84 5.37
CA ALA A 146 16.90 -1.05 3.95
C ALA A 146 17.98 -1.91 3.27
N GLU A 147 19.25 -1.63 3.54
CA GLU A 147 20.38 -2.40 3.02
C GLU A 147 20.37 -3.83 3.56
N TRP A 148 20.16 -4.01 4.86
CA TRP A 148 20.03 -5.32 5.48
C TRP A 148 18.88 -6.13 4.87
N THR A 149 17.69 -5.52 4.69
CA THR A 149 16.54 -6.18 4.05
C THR A 149 16.90 -6.64 2.64
N LYS A 150 17.57 -5.76 1.85
CA LYS A 150 18.00 -6.09 0.48
C LYS A 150 19.07 -7.20 0.44
N GLN A 151 19.99 -7.20 1.38
CA GLN A 151 21.00 -8.26 1.48
C GLN A 151 20.39 -9.59 1.91
N TYR A 152 19.40 -9.55 2.80
CA TYR A 152 18.71 -10.74 3.28
C TYR A 152 17.86 -11.38 2.18
N ASP A 153 17.13 -10.59 1.40
CA ASP A 153 16.40 -11.05 0.22
C ASP A 153 16.70 -10.17 -1.00
N PRO A 154 17.76 -10.48 -1.76
CA PRO A 154 18.14 -9.73 -2.94
C PRO A 154 17.17 -9.90 -4.13
N THR A 155 16.24 -10.84 -4.05
CA THR A 155 15.32 -11.19 -5.14
C THR A 155 14.12 -10.26 -5.23
N ARG A 156 13.83 -9.49 -4.19
CA ARG A 156 12.67 -8.59 -4.09
C ARG A 156 13.10 -7.13 -3.99
N LEU A 157 12.15 -6.24 -4.27
CA LEU A 157 12.36 -4.82 -4.13
C LEU A 157 12.24 -4.40 -2.65
N VAL A 158 12.89 -3.29 -2.31
CA VAL A 158 12.80 -2.67 -0.98
C VAL A 158 12.29 -1.25 -1.12
N ASN A 159 11.15 -0.98 -0.50
CA ASN A 159 10.58 0.33 -0.29
C ASN A 159 10.93 0.77 1.13
N PRO A 160 11.97 1.57 1.36
CA PRO A 160 12.57 1.74 2.68
C PRO A 160 11.66 2.40 3.70
N ALA A 161 10.82 3.35 3.25
CA ALA A 161 9.89 4.07 4.11
C ALA A 161 8.74 4.61 3.26
N SER A 162 7.59 3.94 3.34
CA SER A 162 6.40 4.40 2.64
C SER A 162 5.83 5.66 3.30
N GLY A 163 5.72 6.75 2.53
CA GLY A 163 5.10 8.02 2.97
C GLY A 163 5.91 8.87 3.93
N GLY A 164 7.13 8.53 4.21
CA GLY A 164 7.91 9.41 5.09
C GLY A 164 9.08 8.68 5.73
N ASN A 165 9.81 9.35 6.48
CA ASN A 165 11.08 10.06 6.37
C ASN A 165 11.91 9.50 5.21
N HIS A 166 12.00 10.24 4.11
CA HIS A 166 12.64 9.77 2.87
C HIS A 166 14.17 9.84 2.94
N TYR A 167 14.82 8.75 2.54
CA TYR A 167 16.27 8.63 2.40
C TYR A 167 16.64 8.19 0.98
N THR A 168 17.89 8.40 0.58
CA THR A 168 18.42 7.96 -0.73
C THR A 168 18.90 6.51 -0.66
N CYS A 169 18.00 5.57 -0.31
CA CYS A 169 18.27 4.14 -0.23
C CYS A 169 17.09 3.31 -0.75
N GLY A 170 17.27 2.01 -0.90
CA GLY A 170 16.26 1.10 -1.43
C GLY A 170 15.98 1.29 -2.92
N ASP A 171 14.93 0.67 -3.40
CA ASP A 171 14.54 0.65 -4.82
C ASP A 171 13.46 1.70 -5.18
N MET A 172 12.85 2.33 -4.18
CA MET A 172 11.71 3.24 -4.36
C MET A 172 11.84 4.52 -3.54
N LEU A 173 11.25 5.61 -4.07
CA LEU A 173 10.80 6.78 -3.32
C LEU A 173 9.29 6.72 -3.25
N ASP A 174 8.73 6.55 -2.05
CA ASP A 174 7.31 6.32 -1.85
C ASP A 174 6.63 7.50 -1.15
N LEU A 175 5.68 8.12 -1.84
CA LEU A 175 4.97 9.30 -1.41
C LEU A 175 3.59 8.94 -0.86
N HIS A 176 3.11 9.67 0.16
CA HIS A 176 1.73 9.66 0.60
C HIS A 176 1.12 11.04 0.41
N ASN A 177 -0.08 11.12 -0.15
CA ASN A 177 -0.81 12.36 -0.26
C ASN A 177 -2.32 12.14 -0.23
N TYR A 178 -3.01 12.83 0.65
CA TYR A 178 -4.45 12.77 0.81
C TYR A 178 -5.13 14.11 0.58
N PRO A 179 -6.36 14.13 0.03
CA PRO A 179 -7.07 12.98 -0.52
C PRO A 179 -6.68 12.63 -1.96
N GLN A 180 -6.31 13.61 -2.80
CA GLN A 180 -6.00 13.37 -4.22
C GLN A 180 -4.55 12.93 -4.43
N PRO A 181 -4.25 12.23 -5.54
CA PRO A 181 -2.89 11.90 -5.90
C PRO A 181 -2.08 13.17 -6.19
N GLU A 182 -0.84 13.23 -5.70
CA GLU A 182 0.10 14.33 -5.94
C GLU A 182 1.54 13.80 -6.02
N MET A 183 2.34 14.35 -6.93
CA MET A 183 3.78 14.09 -6.99
C MET A 183 4.53 15.34 -6.52
N TYR A 184 4.85 15.40 -5.23
CA TYR A 184 5.56 16.53 -4.60
C TYR A 184 7.09 16.35 -4.51
N LEU A 185 7.57 15.12 -4.76
CA LEU A 185 8.98 14.77 -4.92
C LEU A 185 9.11 13.80 -6.10
N TYR A 186 10.28 13.76 -6.70
CA TYR A 186 10.63 12.82 -7.76
C TYR A 186 12.08 12.37 -7.60
N ASP A 187 12.34 11.08 -7.75
CA ASP A 187 13.68 10.51 -7.75
C ASP A 187 14.02 9.97 -9.14
N ALA A 188 15.04 10.57 -9.77
CA ALA A 188 15.48 10.12 -11.08
C ALA A 188 16.28 8.80 -11.06
N GLN A 189 16.68 8.29 -9.89
CA GLN A 189 17.50 7.09 -9.76
C GLN A 189 16.69 5.86 -9.29
N ARG A 190 15.54 6.08 -8.68
CA ARG A 190 14.66 5.04 -8.13
C ARG A 190 13.25 5.17 -8.69
N ALA A 191 12.44 4.11 -8.56
CA ALA A 191 11.04 4.21 -8.91
C ALA A 191 10.32 5.16 -7.94
N THR A 192 9.69 6.23 -8.45
CA THR A 192 8.81 7.08 -7.65
C THR A 192 7.42 6.47 -7.65
N VAL A 193 6.85 6.26 -6.47
CA VAL A 193 5.56 5.61 -6.26
C VAL A 193 4.69 6.41 -5.31
N LEU A 194 3.38 6.17 -5.33
CA LEU A 194 2.40 6.79 -4.44
C LEU A 194 1.81 5.70 -3.55
N GLY A 195 2.43 5.45 -2.39
CA GLY A 195 2.10 4.35 -1.49
C GLY A 195 0.80 4.49 -0.74
N GLU A 196 0.25 5.72 -0.67
CA GLU A 196 -1.11 5.97 -0.18
C GLU A 196 -1.71 7.23 -0.79
N TYR A 197 -2.99 7.13 -1.18
CA TYR A 197 -3.83 8.27 -1.55
C TYR A 197 -5.31 7.88 -1.49
N GLY A 198 -6.21 8.83 -1.60
CA GLY A 198 -7.65 8.61 -1.68
C GLY A 198 -8.33 8.82 -0.32
N GLY A 199 -8.65 7.74 0.36
CA GLY A 199 -9.31 7.85 1.65
C GLY A 199 -10.74 8.43 1.55
N ILE A 200 -11.48 8.08 0.49
CA ILE A 200 -12.82 8.61 0.20
C ILE A 200 -13.85 7.88 1.06
N GLY A 201 -14.42 8.59 2.04
CA GLY A 201 -15.32 8.05 3.03
C GLY A 201 -16.79 8.05 2.61
N LEU A 202 -17.50 6.97 3.00
CA LEU A 202 -18.96 6.87 2.96
C LEU A 202 -19.44 6.13 4.21
N VAL A 203 -20.28 6.81 5.00
CA VAL A 203 -20.91 6.24 6.19
C VAL A 203 -22.14 5.42 5.80
N LEU A 204 -22.15 4.14 6.16
CA LEU A 204 -23.31 3.24 6.03
C LEU A 204 -23.73 2.76 7.42
N LYS A 205 -24.77 3.34 7.99
CA LYS A 205 -25.15 3.26 9.43
C LYS A 205 -25.25 1.82 9.98
N ASP A 206 -25.72 0.87 9.18
CA ASP A 206 -25.89 -0.51 9.62
C ASP A 206 -24.62 -1.36 9.47
N HIS A 207 -23.52 -0.75 8.99
CA HIS A 207 -22.25 -1.38 8.69
C HIS A 207 -21.06 -0.59 9.24
N LEU A 208 -21.18 -0.11 10.49
CA LEU A 208 -20.12 0.63 11.18
C LEU A 208 -19.53 -0.21 12.33
N TRP A 209 -18.22 -0.20 12.48
CA TRP A 209 -17.55 -0.74 13.65
C TRP A 209 -17.90 0.08 14.90
N GLU A 210 -17.83 1.41 14.78
CA GLU A 210 -18.20 2.37 15.84
C GLU A 210 -19.31 3.30 15.33
N PRO A 211 -20.55 3.15 15.83
CA PRO A 211 -21.68 3.91 15.32
C PRO A 211 -21.64 5.43 15.57
N ASN A 212 -20.92 5.85 16.62
CA ASN A 212 -20.95 7.22 17.11
C ASN A 212 -19.77 8.08 16.63
N ARG A 213 -18.75 7.48 16.07
CA ARG A 213 -17.53 8.16 15.62
C ARG A 213 -17.00 7.53 14.35
N ASN A 214 -16.80 8.35 13.32
CA ASN A 214 -16.21 7.91 12.06
C ASN A 214 -15.53 9.08 11.36
N TRP A 215 -14.59 8.75 10.46
CA TRP A 215 -13.91 9.73 9.63
C TRP A 215 -13.42 9.12 8.30
N GLY A 216 -13.11 10.00 7.36
CA GLY A 216 -12.37 9.73 6.14
C GLY A 216 -11.67 11.02 5.73
N TYR A 217 -10.66 10.96 4.88
CA TYR A 217 -9.93 12.15 4.44
C TYR A 217 -10.82 13.12 3.66
N VAL A 218 -11.79 12.60 2.94
CA VAL A 218 -12.93 13.31 2.37
C VAL A 218 -14.14 12.41 2.48
N GLN A 219 -15.34 12.98 2.70
CA GLN A 219 -16.57 12.20 2.89
C GLN A 219 -17.67 12.65 1.96
N PHE A 220 -18.44 11.68 1.48
CA PHE A 220 -19.61 11.86 0.63
C PHE A 220 -20.81 11.10 1.20
N ASN A 221 -21.98 11.29 0.58
CA ASN A 221 -23.24 10.79 1.12
C ASN A 221 -23.88 9.67 0.27
N SER A 222 -23.27 9.32 -0.85
CA SER A 222 -23.82 8.29 -1.74
C SER A 222 -22.71 7.50 -2.46
N SER A 223 -23.03 6.26 -2.83
CA SER A 223 -22.18 5.40 -3.65
C SER A 223 -21.81 6.07 -4.98
N LYS A 224 -22.74 6.83 -5.57
CA LYS A 224 -22.47 7.57 -6.81
C LYS A 224 -21.38 8.63 -6.62
N GLU A 225 -21.47 9.43 -5.57
CA GLU A 225 -20.50 10.50 -5.29
C GLU A 225 -19.11 9.95 -5.00
N VAL A 226 -19.00 8.91 -4.16
CA VAL A 226 -17.69 8.28 -3.88
C VAL A 226 -17.10 7.62 -5.13
N THR A 227 -17.94 7.03 -6.00
CA THR A 227 -17.49 6.47 -7.26
C THR A 227 -16.98 7.55 -8.22
N ASP A 228 -17.71 8.66 -8.34
CA ASP A 228 -17.33 9.79 -9.20
C ASP A 228 -15.99 10.39 -8.74
N GLU A 229 -15.79 10.57 -7.44
CA GLU A 229 -14.53 11.09 -6.91
C GLU A 229 -13.38 10.09 -7.07
N TYR A 230 -13.64 8.78 -6.86
CA TYR A 230 -12.66 7.74 -7.13
C TYR A 230 -12.16 7.77 -8.58
N VAL A 231 -13.08 7.81 -9.54
CA VAL A 231 -12.75 7.86 -10.98
C VAL A 231 -11.97 9.13 -11.31
N LYS A 232 -12.34 10.27 -10.75
CA LYS A 232 -11.62 11.54 -10.91
C LYS A 232 -10.17 11.41 -10.41
N TYR A 233 -9.94 10.83 -9.21
CA TYR A 233 -8.58 10.63 -8.69
C TYR A 233 -7.79 9.64 -9.54
N ALA A 234 -8.44 8.59 -10.02
CA ALA A 234 -7.82 7.62 -10.92
C ALA A 234 -7.41 8.24 -12.27
N ASP A 235 -8.22 9.14 -12.83
CA ASP A 235 -7.84 9.90 -14.03
C ASP A 235 -6.68 10.87 -13.76
N MET A 236 -6.64 11.54 -12.61
CA MET A 236 -5.49 12.36 -12.20
C MET A 236 -4.20 11.51 -12.09
N LEU A 237 -4.30 10.34 -11.43
CA LEU A 237 -3.19 9.40 -11.33
C LEU A 237 -2.69 8.95 -12.70
N TYR A 238 -3.62 8.62 -13.62
CA TYR A 238 -3.28 8.20 -14.98
C TYR A 238 -2.43 9.25 -15.72
N GLN A 239 -2.69 10.54 -15.52
CA GLN A 239 -1.86 11.61 -16.09
C GLN A 239 -0.47 11.69 -15.42
N MET A 240 -0.39 11.37 -14.13
CA MET A 240 0.87 11.40 -13.38
C MET A 240 1.80 10.21 -13.69
N ILE A 241 1.27 9.10 -14.23
CA ILE A 241 2.09 7.97 -14.69
C ILE A 241 3.09 8.44 -15.77
N LYS A 242 2.64 9.28 -16.69
CA LYS A 242 3.51 9.88 -17.72
C LYS A 242 4.55 10.84 -17.13
N ARG A 243 4.30 11.39 -15.94
CA ARG A 243 5.21 12.30 -15.23
C ARG A 243 6.24 11.58 -14.37
N GLY A 244 6.08 10.26 -14.14
CA GLY A 244 7.08 9.50 -13.42
C GLY A 244 6.58 8.49 -12.39
N PHE A 245 5.30 8.46 -12.02
CA PHE A 245 4.81 7.40 -11.12
C PHE A 245 4.91 6.02 -11.75
N SER A 246 5.40 5.06 -10.98
CA SER A 246 5.60 3.66 -11.39
C SER A 246 4.70 2.66 -10.64
N ALA A 247 4.07 3.10 -9.56
CA ALA A 247 3.05 2.37 -8.83
C ALA A 247 2.16 3.32 -8.04
N ALA A 248 0.99 2.85 -7.60
CA ALA A 248 0.15 3.58 -6.66
C ALA A 248 -0.70 2.63 -5.80
N VAL A 249 -1.05 3.09 -4.60
CA VAL A 249 -1.88 2.38 -3.63
C VAL A 249 -3.05 3.27 -3.19
N TYR A 250 -4.26 2.78 -3.40
CA TYR A 250 -5.49 3.46 -2.98
C TYR A 250 -5.89 3.06 -1.55
N THR A 251 -6.21 3.99 -0.70
CA THR A 251 -6.69 3.77 0.66
C THR A 251 -8.22 3.75 0.68
N GLN A 252 -8.91 2.60 0.92
CA GLN A 252 -8.34 1.29 1.25
C GLN A 252 -9.30 0.14 0.88
N THR A 253 -8.94 -1.11 1.18
CA THR A 253 -9.76 -2.30 0.83
C THR A 253 -11.09 -2.32 1.56
N THR A 254 -11.06 -2.25 2.89
CA THR A 254 -12.25 -2.24 3.76
C THR A 254 -12.18 -1.11 4.74
N ASP A 255 -13.33 -0.69 5.27
CA ASP A 255 -13.34 0.14 6.47
C ASP A 255 -12.56 -0.54 7.61
N VAL A 256 -11.97 0.24 8.48
CA VAL A 256 -11.27 -0.24 9.68
C VAL A 256 -11.57 0.66 10.87
N GLU A 257 -12.09 0.07 11.95
CA GLU A 257 -12.49 0.82 13.15
C GLU A 257 -13.41 2.01 12.82
N VAL A 258 -12.94 3.22 13.07
CA VAL A 258 -13.66 4.48 12.84
C VAL A 258 -13.39 5.09 11.46
N GLU A 259 -12.49 4.50 10.70
CA GLU A 259 -12.11 4.93 9.36
C GLU A 259 -13.04 4.30 8.32
N VAL A 260 -13.84 5.13 7.65
CA VAL A 260 -14.94 4.70 6.75
C VAL A 260 -14.65 4.96 5.28
N ASN A 261 -13.46 4.73 4.84
CA ASN A 261 -12.95 5.00 3.48
C ASN A 261 -12.56 3.72 2.69
N GLY A 262 -13.03 2.56 3.14
CA GLY A 262 -12.87 1.32 2.39
C GLY A 262 -13.66 1.28 1.09
N LEU A 263 -13.20 0.48 0.12
CA LEU A 263 -14.00 0.09 -1.04
C LEU A 263 -15.21 -0.77 -0.62
N MET A 264 -15.06 -1.46 0.51
CA MET A 264 -16.09 -2.27 1.17
C MET A 264 -16.25 -1.86 2.62
N THR A 265 -17.40 -2.18 3.20
CA THR A 265 -17.61 -2.05 4.65
C THR A 265 -16.71 -3.03 5.44
N TYR A 266 -16.45 -2.73 6.74
CA TYR A 266 -15.57 -3.55 7.58
C TYR A 266 -16.01 -5.03 7.66
N ASP A 267 -17.31 -5.29 7.55
CA ASP A 267 -17.91 -6.62 7.58
C ASP A 267 -18.00 -7.28 6.19
N ARG A 268 -17.46 -6.64 5.14
CA ARG A 268 -17.47 -7.06 3.73
C ARG A 268 -18.86 -7.27 3.11
N LYS A 269 -19.93 -6.86 3.78
CA LYS A 269 -21.31 -7.07 3.30
C LYS A 269 -21.72 -6.09 2.19
N VAL A 270 -21.12 -4.91 2.15
CA VAL A 270 -21.48 -3.88 1.16
C VAL A 270 -20.25 -3.39 0.42
N ILE A 271 -20.31 -3.43 -0.90
CA ILE A 271 -19.37 -2.71 -1.78
C ILE A 271 -19.91 -1.29 -1.95
N LYS A 272 -19.09 -0.30 -1.61
CA LYS A 272 -19.52 1.10 -1.51
C LYS A 272 -19.51 1.84 -2.84
N LEU A 273 -18.79 1.34 -3.84
CA LEU A 273 -18.59 1.96 -5.15
C LEU A 273 -19.26 1.14 -6.25
N ASP A 274 -19.44 1.75 -7.43
CA ASP A 274 -19.79 1.03 -8.65
C ASP A 274 -18.61 0.16 -9.10
N GLU A 275 -18.72 -1.15 -8.84
CA GLU A 275 -17.66 -2.14 -9.10
C GLU A 275 -17.24 -2.16 -10.58
N LYS A 276 -18.17 -1.99 -11.49
CA LYS A 276 -17.89 -2.00 -12.93
C LYS A 276 -17.03 -0.80 -13.34
N ARG A 277 -17.41 0.40 -12.91
CA ARG A 277 -16.68 1.64 -13.20
C ARG A 277 -15.25 1.60 -12.58
N VAL A 278 -15.17 1.13 -11.34
CA VAL A 278 -13.87 0.96 -10.64
C VAL A 278 -12.99 -0.03 -11.40
N LYS A 279 -13.51 -1.19 -11.80
CA LYS A 279 -12.79 -2.18 -12.57
C LYS A 279 -12.27 -1.63 -13.90
N GLU A 280 -13.11 -0.91 -14.63
CA GLU A 280 -12.74 -0.33 -15.93
C GLU A 280 -11.55 0.63 -15.80
N ILE A 281 -11.61 1.58 -14.86
CA ILE A 281 -10.52 2.57 -14.69
C ILE A 281 -9.25 1.93 -14.12
N ASN A 282 -9.36 1.00 -13.18
CA ASN A 282 -8.21 0.30 -12.59
C ASN A 282 -7.49 -0.57 -13.62
N THR A 283 -8.24 -1.30 -14.45
CA THR A 283 -7.68 -2.08 -15.54
C THR A 283 -6.92 -1.21 -16.53
N ARG A 284 -7.46 -0.01 -16.85
CA ARG A 284 -6.79 0.98 -17.69
C ARG A 284 -5.46 1.45 -17.09
N ILE A 285 -5.45 1.71 -15.77
CA ILE A 285 -4.23 2.12 -15.05
C ILE A 285 -3.21 0.98 -15.04
N CYS A 286 -3.59 -0.23 -14.65
CA CYS A 286 -2.70 -1.40 -14.62
C CYS A 286 -2.05 -1.68 -15.99
N ASN A 287 -2.76 -1.39 -17.08
CA ASN A 287 -2.27 -1.60 -18.45
C ASN A 287 -1.56 -0.37 -19.04
N SER A 288 -1.40 0.71 -18.32
CA SER A 288 -0.89 1.99 -18.84
C SER A 288 0.54 1.95 -19.39
N LEU A 289 1.36 0.99 -18.97
CA LEU A 289 2.74 0.79 -19.42
C LEU A 289 2.90 -0.37 -20.42
N LYS A 290 1.83 -1.09 -20.71
CA LYS A 290 1.86 -2.14 -21.74
C LYS A 290 1.96 -1.51 -23.12
N LYS A 291 2.85 -2.05 -23.96
CA LYS A 291 3.02 -1.67 -25.36
C LYS A 291 2.00 -2.35 -26.24
#